data_afae7e89c23bb38ce5f66521e94340f8
#
_entry.id   afae7e89c23bb38ce5f66521e94340f8
#
_cell.length_a   1.000
_cell.length_b   1.000
_cell.length_c   1.000
_cell.angle_alpha   90.00
_cell.angle_beta   90.00
_cell.angle_gamma   90.00
#
_symmetry.space_group_name_H-M   'P 1'
#
loop_
_entity.id
_entity.type
_entity.pdbx_description
1 polymer ?
#
loop_
_entity_poly.entity_id
_entity_poly.type
_entity_poly.pdbx_seq_one_letter_code
_entity_poly.pdbx_strand_id
1 'polypeptide(L)'
;MPTLEELVSHPPQLPVTRALGDIAAAARPGACAVVTAPPGTGKTTLLPPTVAVALAGHEASAGRVLVTQPRRVAARAAARRIARLLGEEVGGQVGYSVRGDSRVSGRTRVEMVTPGVALRRLQRDPELPGVAGIIIDEFHERDLDTDLALAFALDARAALREDLFIALTSATLEASRTVSWLRTSTGKEPALVDIPGDIHPLELRYAPPPRGVEAVGAIGKDRVGVRREFLAHVARTVEETVAATEGSVLVFLPGVGEIEAVRRALSLPGVDVLTLHGQLSAAEQDRALTPASGRRVILSTSIAESSLTVPGVSVVVDAGLAREPRFDAGRSLSSLVTVPASLARLEQRAGRAARTGPGVAVRVMDSVDVARRPAQSAPGIATRDLTDARLQVAAWGTPVEELALLDAPPEGTWEVAGERLSSLGAIDEAGAATALGRTLAALPLDPPLGRALLAASGIIGASKAARFVALLSEDVRAPGADLGGVERR
;
A
#
# COMPACT_ATOMS: atom_id res chain seq x y z
N MET A 1 -7.32 27.83 -15.50
CA MET A 1 -6.95 26.78 -14.54
C MET A 1 -5.52 26.42 -14.80
N PRO A 2 -4.66 26.32 -13.80
CA PRO A 2 -3.28 25.92 -14.00
C PRO A 2 -3.16 24.56 -14.71
N THR A 3 -2.14 24.41 -15.54
CA THR A 3 -1.83 23.14 -16.21
C THR A 3 -0.78 22.36 -15.42
N LEU A 4 -0.52 21.10 -15.79
CA LEU A 4 0.58 20.33 -15.20
C LEU A 4 1.93 21.02 -15.46
N GLU A 5 2.09 21.62 -16.64
CA GLU A 5 3.27 22.40 -17.02
C GLU A 5 3.47 23.61 -16.09
N GLU A 6 2.41 24.35 -15.79
CA GLU A 6 2.45 25.48 -14.86
C GLU A 6 2.72 25.03 -13.43
N LEU A 7 2.16 23.88 -12.99
CA LEU A 7 2.45 23.32 -11.67
C LEU A 7 3.93 22.91 -11.54
N VAL A 8 4.53 22.36 -12.60
CA VAL A 8 5.93 21.94 -12.60
C VAL A 8 6.88 23.12 -12.70
N SER A 9 6.53 24.17 -13.47
CA SER A 9 7.36 25.37 -13.61
C SER A 9 7.25 26.33 -12.41
N HIS A 10 6.12 26.31 -11.69
CA HIS A 10 5.88 27.10 -10.48
C HIS A 10 5.41 26.21 -9.32
N PRO A 11 6.26 25.28 -8.85
CA PRO A 11 5.85 24.29 -7.86
C PRO A 11 5.68 24.92 -6.47
N PRO A 12 4.81 24.35 -5.62
CA PRO A 12 4.78 24.71 -4.20
C PRO A 12 6.11 24.38 -3.53
N GLN A 13 6.45 25.12 -2.49
CA GLN A 13 7.68 24.89 -1.72
C GLN A 13 7.62 23.55 -0.98
N LEU A 14 8.22 22.54 -1.57
CA LEU A 14 8.36 21.17 -1.04
C LEU A 14 9.81 20.71 -1.26
N PRO A 15 10.38 19.85 -0.41
CA PRO A 15 11.74 19.36 -0.60
C PRO A 15 12.01 18.76 -1.98
N VAL A 16 11.03 18.06 -2.56
CA VAL A 16 11.12 17.45 -3.90
C VAL A 16 11.37 18.47 -5.02
N THR A 17 11.07 19.76 -4.82
CA THR A 17 11.28 20.80 -5.84
C THR A 17 12.74 20.96 -6.23
N ARG A 18 13.65 20.60 -5.33
CA ARG A 18 15.10 20.65 -5.58
C ARG A 18 15.58 19.58 -6.58
N ALA A 19 14.79 18.53 -6.79
CA ALA A 19 15.11 17.41 -7.65
C ALA A 19 14.24 17.32 -8.94
N LEU A 20 13.35 18.31 -9.20
CA LEU A 20 12.45 18.25 -10.37
C LEU A 20 13.22 18.21 -11.69
N GLY A 21 14.36 18.88 -11.78
CA GLY A 21 15.25 18.82 -12.95
C GLY A 21 15.80 17.42 -13.20
N ASP A 22 16.27 16.74 -12.16
CA ASP A 22 16.82 15.40 -12.24
C ASP A 22 15.71 14.38 -12.56
N ILE A 23 14.52 14.54 -11.96
CA ILE A 23 13.34 13.74 -12.29
C ILE A 23 12.96 13.88 -13.76
N ALA A 24 12.90 15.11 -14.28
CA ALA A 24 12.58 15.37 -15.68
C ALA A 24 13.66 14.79 -16.63
N ALA A 25 14.93 14.92 -16.27
CA ALA A 25 16.03 14.35 -17.05
C ALA A 25 16.03 12.80 -17.04
N ALA A 26 15.57 12.17 -15.96
CA ALA A 26 15.43 10.72 -15.86
C ALA A 26 14.21 10.18 -16.62
N ALA A 27 13.14 10.98 -16.75
CA ALA A 27 11.88 10.59 -17.37
C ALA A 27 11.98 10.66 -18.91
N ARG A 28 12.54 9.62 -19.50
CA ARG A 28 12.69 9.45 -20.95
C ARG A 28 11.99 8.17 -21.41
N PRO A 29 11.52 8.12 -22.68
CA PRO A 29 10.97 6.90 -23.25
C PRO A 29 11.94 5.72 -23.07
N GLY A 30 11.43 4.60 -22.61
CA GLY A 30 12.18 3.37 -22.40
C GLY A 30 13.21 3.39 -21.27
N ALA A 31 13.31 4.46 -20.48
CA ALA A 31 14.19 4.52 -19.34
C ALA A 31 13.56 3.85 -18.10
N CYS A 32 14.43 3.43 -17.17
CA CYS A 32 14.05 3.09 -15.81
C CYS A 32 14.67 4.09 -14.84
N ALA A 33 13.96 4.40 -13.75
CA ALA A 33 14.45 5.26 -12.68
C ALA A 33 14.15 4.69 -11.29
N VAL A 34 15.05 4.91 -10.36
CA VAL A 34 14.82 4.70 -8.91
C VAL A 34 14.85 6.07 -8.25
N VAL A 35 13.78 6.43 -7.58
CA VAL A 35 13.65 7.71 -6.88
C VAL A 35 13.62 7.44 -5.38
N THR A 36 14.64 7.92 -4.69
CA THR A 36 14.74 7.83 -3.23
C THR A 36 14.29 9.12 -2.59
N ALA A 37 13.55 9.02 -1.51
CA ALA A 37 13.10 10.20 -0.80
C ALA A 37 12.71 9.87 0.64
N PRO A 38 13.09 10.68 1.62
CA PRO A 38 12.50 10.62 2.94
C PRO A 38 10.99 10.85 2.90
N PRO A 39 10.24 10.32 3.87
CA PRO A 39 8.81 10.60 4.00
C PRO A 39 8.55 12.10 4.13
N GLY A 40 7.54 12.60 3.43
CA GLY A 40 7.13 14.02 3.57
C GLY A 40 7.72 14.99 2.58
N THR A 41 8.65 14.59 1.75
CA THR A 41 9.30 15.45 0.75
C THR A 41 8.37 15.97 -0.35
N GLY A 42 7.15 15.46 -0.45
CA GLY A 42 6.22 15.80 -1.53
C GLY A 42 6.38 14.96 -2.80
N LYS A 43 7.14 13.88 -2.73
CA LYS A 43 7.38 12.91 -3.81
C LYS A 43 6.08 12.56 -4.56
N THR A 44 5.10 11.99 -3.89
CA THR A 44 3.81 11.58 -4.47
C THR A 44 3.01 12.75 -5.06
N THR A 45 3.33 14.01 -4.68
CA THR A 45 2.63 15.21 -5.16
C THR A 45 3.22 15.75 -6.47
N LEU A 46 4.54 15.81 -6.59
CA LEU A 46 5.20 16.49 -7.73
C LEU A 46 5.94 15.54 -8.68
N LEU A 47 6.39 14.36 -8.25
CA LEU A 47 7.02 13.38 -9.13
C LEU A 47 6.09 12.99 -10.30
N PRO A 48 4.81 12.59 -10.10
CA PRO A 48 3.95 12.19 -11.21
C PRO A 48 3.67 13.31 -12.22
N PRO A 49 3.32 14.55 -11.81
CA PRO A 49 3.21 15.68 -12.74
C PRO A 49 4.49 15.94 -13.54
N THR A 50 5.65 15.91 -12.88
CA THR A 50 6.95 16.16 -13.54
C THR A 50 7.24 15.11 -14.60
N VAL A 51 7.03 13.82 -14.28
CA VAL A 51 7.19 12.72 -15.24
C VAL A 51 6.21 12.87 -16.41
N ALA A 52 4.93 13.20 -16.13
CA ALA A 52 3.92 13.37 -17.18
C ALA A 52 4.23 14.52 -18.12
N VAL A 53 4.79 15.62 -17.62
CA VAL A 53 5.22 16.78 -18.43
C VAL A 53 6.46 16.42 -19.24
N ALA A 54 7.45 15.78 -18.64
CA ALA A 54 8.69 15.40 -19.32
C ALA A 54 8.43 14.42 -20.46
N LEU A 55 7.64 13.35 -20.23
CA LEU A 55 7.30 12.37 -21.26
C LEU A 55 6.47 12.97 -22.40
N ALA A 56 5.58 13.91 -22.14
CA ALA A 56 4.79 14.58 -23.17
C ALA A 56 5.63 15.44 -24.14
N GLY A 57 6.84 15.81 -23.75
CA GLY A 57 7.81 16.47 -24.62
C GLY A 57 8.40 15.55 -25.71
N HIS A 58 8.13 14.24 -25.66
CA HIS A 58 8.57 13.23 -26.63
C HIS A 58 7.39 12.73 -27.44
N GLU A 59 7.37 12.94 -28.76
CA GLU A 59 6.27 12.55 -29.64
C GLU A 59 5.91 11.05 -29.57
N ALA A 60 6.92 10.19 -29.34
CA ALA A 60 6.73 8.75 -29.18
C ALA A 60 6.03 8.31 -27.88
N SER A 61 5.84 9.21 -26.92
CA SER A 61 5.36 8.88 -25.57
C SER A 61 4.18 9.75 -25.11
N ALA A 62 3.34 10.17 -26.05
CA ALA A 62 2.11 10.89 -25.71
C ALA A 62 1.12 9.96 -25.01
N GLY A 63 0.95 10.13 -23.70
CA GLY A 63 0.05 9.28 -22.90
C GLY A 63 -0.01 9.72 -21.44
N ARG A 64 -0.81 8.97 -20.67
CA ARG A 64 -0.90 9.18 -19.22
C ARG A 64 0.21 8.45 -18.47
N VAL A 65 0.50 8.92 -17.30
CA VAL A 65 1.36 8.25 -16.33
C VAL A 65 0.47 7.55 -15.29
N LEU A 66 0.61 6.22 -15.16
CA LEU A 66 -0.01 5.46 -14.10
C LEU A 66 0.88 5.49 -12.85
N VAL A 67 0.29 5.73 -11.69
CA VAL A 67 1.02 5.79 -10.42
C VAL A 67 0.37 4.81 -9.44
N THR A 68 1.07 3.74 -9.08
CA THR A 68 0.53 2.79 -8.12
C THR A 68 0.61 3.35 -6.70
N GLN A 69 -0.47 3.12 -5.94
CA GLN A 69 -0.55 3.46 -4.52
C GLN A 69 -1.04 2.22 -3.76
N PRO A 70 -0.36 1.78 -2.70
CA PRO A 70 -0.67 0.51 -2.05
C PRO A 70 -2.08 0.45 -1.43
N ARG A 71 -2.69 1.63 -1.21
CA ARG A 71 -4.01 1.72 -0.55
C ARG A 71 -4.97 2.62 -1.32
N ARG A 72 -6.23 2.20 -1.43
CA ARG A 72 -7.31 2.98 -2.09
C ARG A 72 -7.43 4.41 -1.57
N VAL A 73 -7.31 4.58 -0.25
CA VAL A 73 -7.38 5.90 0.39
C VAL A 73 -6.22 6.78 -0.04
N ALA A 74 -5.01 6.23 -0.12
CA ALA A 74 -3.82 6.94 -0.55
C ALA A 74 -3.93 7.40 -2.02
N ALA A 75 -4.40 6.53 -2.91
CA ALA A 75 -4.63 6.86 -4.31
C ALA A 75 -5.61 8.05 -4.46
N ARG A 76 -6.75 8.00 -3.75
CA ARG A 76 -7.73 9.10 -3.75
C ARG A 76 -7.16 10.40 -3.16
N ALA A 77 -6.46 10.31 -2.03
CA ALA A 77 -5.88 11.47 -1.36
C ALA A 77 -4.79 12.13 -2.22
N ALA A 78 -3.92 11.35 -2.85
CA ALA A 78 -2.89 11.83 -3.77
C ALA A 78 -3.51 12.54 -4.99
N ALA A 79 -4.49 11.91 -5.64
CA ALA A 79 -5.21 12.53 -6.77
C ALA A 79 -5.89 13.85 -6.37
N ARG A 80 -6.61 13.87 -5.24
CA ARG A 80 -7.26 15.10 -4.72
C ARG A 80 -6.24 16.19 -4.38
N ARG A 81 -5.07 15.81 -3.83
CA ARG A 81 -4.02 16.77 -3.49
C ARG A 81 -3.48 17.46 -4.73
N ILE A 82 -3.17 16.72 -5.78
CA ILE A 82 -2.63 17.30 -7.02
C ILE A 82 -3.72 18.09 -7.75
N ALA A 83 -4.94 17.57 -7.88
CA ALA A 83 -6.06 18.27 -8.50
C ALA A 83 -6.34 19.63 -7.81
N ARG A 84 -6.27 19.67 -6.47
CA ARG A 84 -6.41 20.93 -5.70
C ARG A 84 -5.31 21.93 -6.03
N LEU A 85 -4.07 21.49 -6.25
CA LEU A 85 -2.97 22.38 -6.66
C LEU A 85 -3.19 22.96 -8.07
N LEU A 86 -3.91 22.22 -8.93
CA LEU A 86 -4.33 22.64 -10.26
C LEU A 86 -5.63 23.47 -10.25
N GLY A 87 -6.26 23.66 -9.08
CA GLY A 87 -7.55 24.33 -8.98
C GLY A 87 -8.68 23.62 -9.72
N GLU A 88 -8.60 22.29 -9.88
CA GLU A 88 -9.60 21.49 -10.58
C GLU A 88 -10.18 20.37 -9.71
N GLU A 89 -11.31 19.81 -10.16
CA GLU A 89 -11.90 18.60 -9.63
C GLU A 89 -11.13 17.36 -10.11
N VAL A 90 -11.11 16.31 -9.28
CA VAL A 90 -10.53 15.02 -9.66
C VAL A 90 -11.28 14.40 -10.84
N GLY A 91 -10.54 13.94 -11.83
CA GLY A 91 -11.05 13.44 -13.12
C GLY A 91 -10.77 14.40 -14.28
N GLY A 92 -10.17 15.57 -14.01
CA GLY A 92 -9.54 16.45 -14.99
C GLY A 92 -8.19 15.92 -15.47
N GLN A 93 -7.14 16.74 -15.36
CA GLN A 93 -5.76 16.32 -15.71
C GLN A 93 -5.23 15.24 -14.75
N VAL A 94 -5.77 15.17 -13.53
CA VAL A 94 -5.41 14.16 -12.52
C VAL A 94 -6.65 13.38 -12.12
N GLY A 95 -6.54 12.05 -12.15
CA GLY A 95 -7.61 11.14 -11.79
C GLY A 95 -7.14 9.97 -10.94
N TYR A 96 -8.05 9.10 -10.60
CA TYR A 96 -7.73 7.82 -9.96
C TYR A 96 -8.65 6.71 -10.43
N SER A 97 -8.15 5.48 -10.34
CA SER A 97 -8.95 4.26 -10.48
C SER A 97 -8.57 3.26 -9.40
N VAL A 98 -9.54 2.90 -8.58
CA VAL A 98 -9.42 1.89 -7.53
C VAL A 98 -10.58 0.91 -7.65
N ARG A 99 -10.53 -0.24 -6.97
CA ARG A 99 -11.61 -1.23 -7.01
C ARG A 99 -12.95 -0.59 -6.63
N GLY A 100 -13.90 -0.64 -7.56
CA GLY A 100 -15.26 -0.14 -7.37
C GLY A 100 -15.45 1.38 -7.48
N ASP A 101 -14.37 2.16 -7.74
CA ASP A 101 -14.48 3.62 -7.85
C ASP A 101 -13.42 4.17 -8.81
N SER A 102 -13.84 5.00 -9.76
CA SER A 102 -12.94 5.60 -10.74
C SER A 102 -13.42 7.01 -11.10
N ARG A 103 -12.45 7.95 -11.17
CA ARG A 103 -12.67 9.32 -11.64
C ARG A 103 -11.55 9.70 -12.59
N VAL A 104 -11.76 9.45 -13.86
CA VAL A 104 -10.85 9.75 -14.96
C VAL A 104 -11.64 10.26 -16.17
N SER A 105 -10.96 10.99 -17.05
CA SER A 105 -11.51 11.45 -18.32
C SER A 105 -10.49 11.34 -19.46
N GLY A 106 -10.84 11.71 -20.68
CA GLY A 106 -9.91 11.81 -21.81
C GLY A 106 -8.79 12.83 -21.60
N ARG A 107 -8.94 13.78 -20.63
CA ARG A 107 -7.92 14.77 -20.27
C ARG A 107 -6.95 14.29 -19.19
N THR A 108 -7.19 13.11 -18.59
CA THR A 108 -6.37 12.63 -17.49
C THR A 108 -4.99 12.23 -17.97
N ARG A 109 -3.96 12.91 -17.48
CA ARG A 109 -2.54 12.69 -17.77
C ARG A 109 -1.81 12.00 -16.63
N VAL A 110 -2.28 12.17 -15.40
CA VAL A 110 -1.77 11.46 -14.20
C VAL A 110 -2.91 10.67 -13.60
N GLU A 111 -2.76 9.38 -13.47
CA GLU A 111 -3.79 8.50 -12.92
C GLU A 111 -3.24 7.68 -11.75
N MET A 112 -3.77 7.93 -10.54
CA MET A 112 -3.45 7.15 -9.35
C MET A 112 -4.24 5.84 -9.36
N VAL A 113 -3.57 4.70 -9.26
CA VAL A 113 -4.19 3.37 -9.28
C VAL A 113 -3.72 2.53 -8.10
N THR A 114 -4.47 1.49 -7.73
CA THR A 114 -3.94 0.47 -6.83
C THR A 114 -3.16 -0.58 -7.63
N PRO A 115 -2.16 -1.29 -7.01
CA PRO A 115 -1.37 -2.30 -7.71
C PRO A 115 -2.22 -3.35 -8.43
N GLY A 116 -3.27 -3.88 -7.78
CA GLY A 116 -4.18 -4.83 -8.43
C GLY A 116 -5.00 -4.24 -9.59
N VAL A 117 -5.17 -2.92 -9.70
CA VAL A 117 -5.74 -2.28 -10.91
C VAL A 117 -4.71 -2.20 -12.02
N ALA A 118 -3.45 -1.85 -11.69
CA ALA A 118 -2.36 -1.84 -12.66
C ALA A 118 -2.11 -3.24 -13.23
N LEU A 119 -2.05 -4.26 -12.36
CA LEU A 119 -1.89 -5.66 -12.71
C LEU A 119 -2.98 -6.14 -13.70
N ARG A 120 -4.25 -5.86 -13.40
CA ARG A 120 -5.35 -6.24 -14.30
C ARG A 120 -5.34 -5.51 -15.63
N ARG A 121 -4.83 -4.26 -15.69
CA ARG A 121 -4.68 -3.55 -16.97
C ARG A 121 -3.62 -4.20 -17.83
N LEU A 122 -2.48 -4.56 -17.26
CA LEU A 122 -1.42 -5.31 -17.93
C LEU A 122 -1.94 -6.66 -18.44
N GLN A 123 -2.65 -7.41 -17.60
CA GLN A 123 -3.27 -8.68 -18.01
C GLN A 123 -4.26 -8.55 -19.17
N ARG A 124 -5.05 -7.47 -19.17
CA ARG A 124 -6.04 -7.24 -20.21
C ARG A 124 -5.41 -6.81 -21.53
N ASP A 125 -4.39 -5.99 -21.46
CA ASP A 125 -3.70 -5.45 -22.63
C ASP A 125 -2.27 -5.05 -22.24
N PRO A 126 -1.29 -5.94 -22.52
CA PRO A 126 0.13 -5.70 -22.20
C PRO A 126 0.73 -4.49 -22.93
N GLU A 127 0.16 -4.07 -24.07
CA GLU A 127 0.61 -2.89 -24.80
C GLU A 127 0.26 -1.59 -24.07
N LEU A 128 -0.70 -1.61 -23.12
CA LEU A 128 -1.12 -0.45 -22.33
C LEU A 128 -1.37 0.80 -23.19
N PRO A 129 -2.29 0.76 -24.17
CA PRO A 129 -2.50 1.88 -25.09
C PRO A 129 -2.83 3.18 -24.33
N GLY A 130 -2.15 4.27 -24.74
CA GLY A 130 -2.30 5.59 -24.12
C GLY A 130 -1.62 5.73 -22.74
N VAL A 131 -0.73 4.80 -22.37
CA VAL A 131 0.12 4.90 -21.17
C VAL A 131 1.57 5.14 -21.61
N ALA A 132 2.15 6.25 -21.17
CA ALA A 132 3.54 6.64 -21.45
C ALA A 132 4.52 6.13 -20.38
N GLY A 133 4.04 5.92 -19.16
CA GLY A 133 4.88 5.46 -18.06
C GLY A 133 4.12 4.95 -16.86
N ILE A 134 4.81 4.16 -16.05
CA ILE A 134 4.32 3.61 -14.79
C ILE A 134 5.27 4.04 -13.68
N ILE A 135 4.72 4.59 -12.61
CA ILE A 135 5.43 4.87 -11.37
C ILE A 135 4.92 3.90 -10.31
N ILE A 136 5.79 3.04 -9.81
CA ILE A 136 5.52 2.15 -8.68
C ILE A 136 5.89 2.90 -7.39
N ASP A 137 4.89 3.49 -6.74
CA ASP A 137 5.13 4.23 -5.49
C ASP A 137 5.16 3.29 -4.28
N GLU A 138 5.97 3.62 -3.29
CA GLU A 138 6.18 2.86 -2.05
C GLU A 138 6.63 1.39 -2.30
N PHE A 139 7.50 1.17 -3.29
CA PHE A 139 7.96 -0.18 -3.68
C PHE A 139 8.55 -0.99 -2.51
N HIS A 140 9.14 -0.29 -1.53
CA HIS A 140 9.68 -0.93 -0.31
C HIS A 140 8.61 -1.59 0.59
N GLU A 141 7.30 -1.33 0.39
CA GLU A 141 6.24 -2.08 1.09
C GLU A 141 6.16 -3.55 0.64
N ARG A 142 6.74 -3.90 -0.52
CA ARG A 142 6.88 -5.25 -1.07
C ARG A 142 5.56 -6.02 -1.08
N ASP A 143 4.49 -5.34 -1.50
CA ASP A 143 3.18 -5.96 -1.69
C ASP A 143 3.20 -6.87 -2.93
N LEU A 144 2.55 -8.04 -2.84
CA LEU A 144 2.56 -9.06 -3.89
C LEU A 144 2.05 -8.54 -5.24
N ASP A 145 0.93 -7.80 -5.23
CA ASP A 145 0.36 -7.24 -6.48
C ASP A 145 1.30 -6.18 -7.08
N THR A 146 2.06 -5.48 -6.23
CA THR A 146 3.06 -4.49 -6.66
C THR A 146 4.23 -5.17 -7.34
N ASP A 147 4.75 -6.24 -6.74
CA ASP A 147 5.88 -7.00 -7.29
C ASP A 147 5.48 -7.64 -8.64
N LEU A 148 4.27 -8.21 -8.77
CA LEU A 148 3.76 -8.76 -10.01
C LEU A 148 3.50 -7.68 -11.09
N ALA A 149 2.87 -6.56 -10.72
CA ALA A 149 2.61 -5.48 -11.67
C ALA A 149 3.90 -4.90 -12.24
N LEU A 150 4.96 -4.82 -11.42
CA LEU A 150 6.28 -4.40 -11.88
C LEU A 150 6.91 -5.44 -12.80
N ALA A 151 6.89 -6.73 -12.43
CA ALA A 151 7.44 -7.80 -13.25
C ALA A 151 6.77 -7.86 -14.62
N PHE A 152 5.44 -7.76 -14.69
CA PHE A 152 4.70 -7.73 -15.95
C PHE A 152 4.95 -6.45 -16.76
N ALA A 153 5.11 -5.30 -16.11
CA ALA A 153 5.46 -4.06 -16.79
C ALA A 153 6.86 -4.11 -17.41
N LEU A 154 7.83 -4.74 -16.72
CA LEU A 154 9.18 -4.95 -17.24
C LEU A 154 9.20 -5.94 -18.40
N ASP A 155 8.43 -7.01 -18.33
CA ASP A 155 8.29 -8.02 -19.38
C ASP A 155 7.59 -7.42 -20.62
N ALA A 156 6.45 -6.73 -20.45
CA ALA A 156 5.77 -6.00 -21.52
C ALA A 156 6.68 -4.95 -22.18
N ARG A 157 7.48 -4.23 -21.37
CA ARG A 157 8.45 -3.27 -21.90
C ARG A 157 9.52 -3.96 -22.74
N ALA A 158 10.03 -5.11 -22.32
CA ALA A 158 11.06 -5.84 -23.05
C ALA A 158 10.55 -6.40 -24.39
N ALA A 159 9.30 -6.86 -24.43
CA ALA A 159 8.73 -7.57 -25.57
C ALA A 159 7.90 -6.68 -26.53
N LEU A 160 7.20 -5.67 -26.02
CA LEU A 160 6.15 -4.96 -26.77
C LEU A 160 6.26 -3.43 -26.69
N ARG A 161 6.78 -2.87 -25.60
CA ARG A 161 6.72 -1.45 -25.29
C ARG A 161 8.09 -0.90 -24.87
N GLU A 162 9.07 -0.98 -25.78
CA GLU A 162 10.43 -0.46 -25.53
C GLU A 162 10.46 1.02 -25.10
N ASP A 163 9.40 1.78 -25.42
CA ASP A 163 9.19 3.18 -25.06
C ASP A 163 8.66 3.38 -23.64
N LEU A 164 8.12 2.35 -22.98
CA LEU A 164 7.46 2.50 -21.68
C LEU A 164 8.46 2.92 -20.60
N PHE A 165 8.21 4.10 -20.00
CA PHE A 165 8.97 4.57 -18.83
C PHE A 165 8.53 3.86 -17.56
N ILE A 166 9.47 3.40 -16.74
CA ILE A 166 9.18 2.77 -15.45
C ILE A 166 10.01 3.44 -14.36
N ALA A 167 9.34 3.94 -13.32
CA ALA A 167 10.01 4.48 -12.14
C ALA A 167 9.56 3.74 -10.87
N LEU A 168 10.52 3.49 -9.98
CA LEU A 168 10.27 2.95 -8.65
C LEU A 168 10.55 4.03 -7.63
N THR A 169 9.66 4.22 -6.66
CA THR A 169 10.01 5.02 -5.50
C THR A 169 10.26 4.12 -4.30
N SER A 170 11.33 4.39 -3.58
CA SER A 170 11.74 3.57 -2.44
C SER A 170 12.20 4.43 -1.27
N ALA A 171 12.12 3.88 -0.06
CA ALA A 171 12.86 4.42 1.07
C ALA A 171 14.37 4.20 0.86
N THR A 172 15.20 5.10 1.38
CA THR A 172 16.64 5.19 1.11
C THR A 172 17.43 3.89 1.34
N LEU A 173 17.03 3.08 2.33
CA LEU A 173 17.77 1.87 2.75
C LEU A 173 17.78 0.73 1.71
N GLU A 174 16.85 0.67 0.78
CA GLU A 174 16.76 -0.40 -0.23
C GLU A 174 17.15 0.03 -1.64
N ALA A 175 17.52 1.29 -1.82
CA ALA A 175 17.80 1.85 -3.15
C ALA A 175 18.89 1.08 -3.89
N SER A 176 20.00 0.77 -3.23
CA SER A 176 21.14 0.08 -3.86
C SER A 176 20.78 -1.33 -4.34
N ARG A 177 19.97 -2.08 -3.55
CA ARG A 177 19.48 -3.40 -3.94
C ARG A 177 18.54 -3.29 -5.15
N THR A 178 17.62 -2.33 -5.11
CA THR A 178 16.65 -2.08 -6.20
C THR A 178 17.34 -1.66 -7.50
N VAL A 179 18.34 -0.75 -7.43
CA VAL A 179 19.13 -0.32 -8.57
C VAL A 179 19.89 -1.49 -9.18
N SER A 180 20.59 -2.28 -8.35
CA SER A 180 21.35 -3.45 -8.81
C SER A 180 20.46 -4.50 -9.47
N TRP A 181 19.30 -4.77 -8.88
CA TRP A 181 18.31 -5.69 -9.42
C TRP A 181 17.73 -5.18 -10.76
N LEU A 182 17.30 -3.91 -10.84
CA LEU A 182 16.79 -3.33 -12.10
C LEU A 182 17.84 -3.37 -13.20
N ARG A 183 19.11 -3.05 -12.90
CA ARG A 183 20.21 -3.13 -13.86
C ARG A 183 20.37 -4.56 -14.40
N THR A 184 20.34 -5.56 -13.53
CA THR A 184 20.43 -6.97 -13.93
C THR A 184 19.22 -7.38 -14.77
N SER A 185 18.01 -7.01 -14.34
CA SER A 185 16.76 -7.41 -15.02
C SER A 185 16.54 -6.72 -16.35
N THR A 186 17.05 -5.51 -16.53
CA THR A 186 16.82 -4.71 -17.75
C THR A 186 18.02 -4.63 -18.69
N GLY A 187 19.20 -5.07 -18.22
CA GLY A 187 20.47 -4.90 -18.96
C GLY A 187 20.92 -3.43 -19.12
N LYS A 188 20.22 -2.47 -18.48
CA LYS A 188 20.47 -1.03 -18.59
C LYS A 188 20.61 -0.42 -17.19
N GLU A 189 21.48 0.59 -17.05
CA GLU A 189 21.63 1.32 -15.80
C GLU A 189 20.40 2.20 -15.56
N PRO A 190 19.64 2.01 -14.46
CA PRO A 190 18.54 2.89 -14.13
C PRO A 190 19.06 4.24 -13.61
N ALA A 191 18.35 5.31 -13.93
CA ALA A 191 18.62 6.61 -13.33
C ALA A 191 18.33 6.57 -11.83
N LEU A 192 19.29 7.03 -11.01
CA LEU A 192 19.07 7.20 -9.58
C LEU A 192 18.85 8.68 -9.28
N VAL A 193 17.69 9.01 -8.74
CA VAL A 193 17.34 10.37 -8.30
C VAL A 193 17.16 10.36 -6.79
N ASP A 194 18.00 11.08 -6.08
CA ASP A 194 17.89 11.24 -4.62
C ASP A 194 17.24 12.57 -4.29
N ILE A 195 16.09 12.51 -3.63
CA ILE A 195 15.36 13.71 -3.19
C ILE A 195 15.80 14.05 -1.77
N PRO A 196 16.51 15.17 -1.56
CA PRO A 196 16.91 15.58 -0.24
C PRO A 196 15.68 15.88 0.62
N GLY A 197 15.66 15.41 1.86
CA GLY A 197 14.64 15.73 2.85
C GLY A 197 15.17 16.70 3.88
N ASP A 198 14.34 17.62 4.33
CA ASP A 198 14.62 18.39 5.52
C ASP A 198 14.40 17.47 6.73
N ILE A 199 15.48 17.02 7.35
CA ILE A 199 15.44 16.16 8.54
C ILE A 199 15.30 17.07 9.76
N HIS A 200 14.14 17.03 10.39
CA HIS A 200 13.94 17.70 11.67
C HIS A 200 14.43 16.82 12.83
N PRO A 201 14.88 17.41 13.93
CA PRO A 201 15.26 16.64 15.12
C PRO A 201 14.13 15.75 15.61
N LEU A 202 14.44 14.48 15.86
CA LEU A 202 13.51 13.48 16.38
C LEU A 202 14.05 12.92 17.68
N GLU A 203 13.34 13.17 18.78
CA GLU A 203 13.65 12.58 20.07
C GLU A 203 12.99 11.21 20.17
N LEU A 204 13.78 10.17 20.44
CA LEU A 204 13.30 8.81 20.66
C LEU A 204 13.23 8.52 22.15
N ARG A 205 12.06 8.12 22.63
CA ARG A 205 11.79 7.68 24.01
C ARG A 205 11.31 6.23 24.01
N TYR A 206 11.56 5.56 25.11
CA TYR A 206 11.13 4.17 25.33
C TYR A 206 10.26 4.09 26.57
N ALA A 207 9.13 3.38 26.47
CA ALA A 207 8.18 3.15 27.53
C ALA A 207 7.87 1.64 27.62
N PRO A 208 8.83 0.82 28.11
CA PRO A 208 8.64 -0.63 28.20
C PRO A 208 7.44 -0.97 29.09
N PRO A 209 6.68 -2.02 28.78
CA PRO A 209 5.63 -2.50 29.66
C PRO A 209 6.23 -3.02 30.97
N PRO A 210 5.44 -3.04 32.06
CA PRO A 210 5.88 -3.61 33.32
C PRO A 210 6.35 -5.06 33.18
N ARG A 211 7.26 -5.49 34.05
CA ARG A 211 7.78 -6.87 34.03
C ARG A 211 6.64 -7.89 34.04
N GLY A 212 6.72 -8.89 33.16
CA GLY A 212 5.71 -9.94 33.03
C GLY A 212 4.51 -9.58 32.15
N VAL A 213 4.44 -8.34 31.62
CA VAL A 213 3.41 -7.94 30.66
C VAL A 213 3.97 -8.12 29.24
N GLU A 214 3.56 -9.19 28.58
CA GLU A 214 3.89 -9.44 27.18
C GLU A 214 2.90 -8.72 26.25
N ALA A 215 3.38 -8.23 25.11
CA ALA A 215 2.53 -7.55 24.15
C ALA A 215 1.55 -8.52 23.45
N VAL A 216 2.03 -9.71 23.09
CA VAL A 216 1.27 -10.75 22.37
C VAL A 216 1.32 -12.03 23.17
N GLY A 217 0.20 -12.71 23.29
CA GLY A 217 0.08 -13.97 24.02
C GLY A 217 -1.31 -14.59 23.87
N ALA A 218 -1.59 -15.64 24.66
CA ALA A 218 -2.89 -16.28 24.67
C ALA A 218 -3.98 -15.31 25.18
N ILE A 219 -5.03 -15.11 24.38
CA ILE A 219 -6.20 -14.30 24.70
C ILE A 219 -7.49 -15.13 24.86
N GLY A 220 -7.34 -16.46 24.97
CA GLY A 220 -8.41 -17.46 25.08
C GLY A 220 -7.83 -18.85 24.89
N LYS A 221 -8.69 -19.91 24.85
CA LYS A 221 -8.24 -21.30 24.79
C LYS A 221 -7.38 -21.59 23.52
N ASP A 222 -7.73 -20.96 22.35
CA ASP A 222 -7.11 -21.28 21.07
C ASP A 222 -6.76 -20.02 20.25
N ARG A 223 -6.66 -18.86 20.91
CA ARG A 223 -6.39 -17.60 20.20
C ARG A 223 -5.18 -16.89 20.80
N VAL A 224 -4.26 -16.50 19.92
CA VAL A 224 -3.14 -15.60 20.22
C VAL A 224 -3.49 -14.21 19.73
N GLY A 225 -3.21 -13.20 20.53
CA GLY A 225 -3.47 -11.81 20.18
C GLY A 225 -2.83 -10.84 21.16
N VAL A 226 -3.14 -9.56 21.02
CA VAL A 226 -2.60 -8.52 21.90
C VAL A 226 -3.26 -8.58 23.27
N ARG A 227 -2.44 -8.60 24.32
CA ARG A 227 -2.93 -8.73 25.72
C ARG A 227 -3.54 -7.43 26.21
N ARG A 228 -4.59 -7.55 27.01
CA ARG A 228 -5.32 -6.39 27.56
C ARG A 228 -4.45 -5.52 28.46
N GLU A 229 -3.58 -6.14 29.25
CA GLU A 229 -2.64 -5.48 30.14
C GLU A 229 -1.65 -4.59 29.35
N PHE A 230 -1.19 -5.08 28.20
CA PHE A 230 -0.35 -4.31 27.29
C PHE A 230 -1.11 -3.13 26.70
N LEU A 231 -2.36 -3.31 26.25
CA LEU A 231 -3.18 -2.21 25.70
C LEU A 231 -3.51 -1.14 26.76
N ALA A 232 -3.70 -1.55 28.02
CA ALA A 232 -3.87 -0.62 29.15
C ALA A 232 -2.58 0.17 29.41
N HIS A 233 -1.40 -0.47 29.25
CA HIS A 233 -0.12 0.23 29.33
C HIS A 233 0.07 1.22 28.18
N VAL A 234 -0.30 0.84 26.94
CA VAL A 234 -0.28 1.77 25.78
C VAL A 234 -1.16 2.99 26.07
N ALA A 235 -2.39 2.79 26.58
CA ALA A 235 -3.28 3.92 26.93
C ALA A 235 -2.66 4.87 27.95
N ARG A 236 -2.07 4.36 29.04
CA ARG A 236 -1.34 5.17 30.03
C ARG A 236 -0.17 5.91 29.39
N THR A 237 0.63 5.25 28.57
CA THR A 237 1.75 5.89 27.85
C THR A 237 1.25 7.04 26.97
N VAL A 238 0.10 6.90 26.31
CA VAL A 238 -0.52 7.98 25.53
C VAL A 238 -0.91 9.15 26.44
N GLU A 239 -1.55 8.89 27.58
CA GLU A 239 -1.95 9.94 28.54
C GLU A 239 -0.73 10.70 29.10
N GLU A 240 0.30 9.97 29.53
CA GLU A 240 1.56 10.55 30.02
C GLU A 240 2.26 11.37 28.93
N THR A 241 2.26 10.85 27.68
CA THR A 241 2.85 11.55 26.54
C THR A 241 2.07 12.83 26.22
N VAL A 242 0.74 12.76 26.23
CA VAL A 242 -0.12 13.96 26.07
C VAL A 242 0.15 14.99 27.16
N ALA A 243 0.34 14.59 28.40
CA ALA A 243 0.64 15.50 29.50
C ALA A 243 2.04 16.15 29.38
N ALA A 244 3.01 15.42 28.81
CA ALA A 244 4.44 15.82 28.78
C ALA A 244 4.87 16.50 27.46
N THR A 245 4.01 16.61 26.45
CA THR A 245 4.36 17.13 25.14
C THR A 245 3.29 18.09 24.60
N GLU A 246 3.63 18.83 23.53
CA GLU A 246 2.69 19.67 22.78
C GLU A 246 2.40 19.06 21.39
N GLY A 247 1.36 19.57 20.72
CA GLY A 247 0.93 19.13 19.39
C GLY A 247 0.06 17.85 19.41
N SER A 248 -0.36 17.41 18.24
CA SER A 248 -1.20 16.24 18.10
C SER A 248 -0.38 14.95 18.16
N VAL A 249 -0.98 13.90 18.73
CA VAL A 249 -0.35 12.59 18.94
C VAL A 249 -0.92 11.58 17.95
N LEU A 250 -0.05 10.90 17.21
CA LEU A 250 -0.41 9.75 16.36
C LEU A 250 0.00 8.45 17.06
N VAL A 251 -0.97 7.58 17.31
CA VAL A 251 -0.74 6.30 18.00
C VAL A 251 -0.85 5.15 17.01
N PHE A 252 0.20 4.35 16.87
CA PHE A 252 0.18 3.17 16.02
C PHE A 252 -0.20 1.91 16.78
N LEU A 253 -1.28 1.26 16.32
CA LEU A 253 -1.85 0.03 16.85
C LEU A 253 -2.05 -1.01 15.74
N PRO A 254 -1.97 -2.32 16.04
CA PRO A 254 -1.98 -3.34 14.99
C PRO A 254 -3.35 -3.51 14.30
N GLY A 255 -4.46 -3.20 14.96
CA GLY A 255 -5.79 -3.42 14.40
C GLY A 255 -6.91 -2.63 15.04
N VAL A 256 -8.12 -2.75 14.46
CA VAL A 256 -9.31 -2.03 14.91
C VAL A 256 -9.72 -2.43 16.32
N GLY A 257 -9.60 -3.72 16.66
CA GLY A 257 -9.93 -4.20 18.02
C GLY A 257 -9.05 -3.57 19.08
N GLU A 258 -7.76 -3.40 18.81
CA GLU A 258 -6.78 -2.77 19.68
C GLU A 258 -7.01 -1.25 19.76
N ILE A 259 -7.36 -0.60 18.64
CA ILE A 259 -7.76 0.80 18.60
C ILE A 259 -8.95 1.04 19.52
N GLU A 260 -10.01 0.24 19.42
CA GLU A 260 -11.19 0.37 20.27
C GLU A 260 -10.92 0.08 21.76
N ALA A 261 -10.01 -0.87 22.04
CA ALA A 261 -9.62 -1.17 23.40
C ALA A 261 -8.86 0.00 24.04
N VAL A 262 -7.87 0.56 23.33
CA VAL A 262 -7.12 1.75 23.80
C VAL A 262 -8.04 2.96 23.90
N ARG A 263 -8.92 3.22 22.92
CA ARG A 263 -9.87 4.32 22.93
C ARG A 263 -10.77 4.32 24.16
N ARG A 264 -11.25 3.13 24.56
CA ARG A 264 -12.08 2.99 25.78
C ARG A 264 -11.30 3.17 27.08
N ALA A 265 -10.01 2.89 27.08
CA ALA A 265 -9.15 3.02 28.24
C ALA A 265 -8.63 4.44 28.44
N LEU A 266 -8.61 5.28 27.40
CA LEU A 266 -8.12 6.66 27.47
C LEU A 266 -9.08 7.57 28.23
N SER A 267 -8.51 8.39 29.11
CA SER A 267 -9.16 9.50 29.79
C SER A 267 -8.43 10.80 29.50
N LEU A 268 -8.85 11.51 28.47
CA LEU A 268 -8.19 12.73 27.96
C LEU A 268 -9.21 13.88 27.85
N PRO A 269 -9.60 14.52 28.98
CA PRO A 269 -10.55 15.60 28.94
C PRO A 269 -10.04 16.78 28.12
N GLY A 270 -10.86 17.28 27.18
CA GLY A 270 -10.54 18.41 26.32
C GLY A 270 -9.67 18.08 25.11
N VAL A 271 -9.33 16.81 24.88
CA VAL A 271 -8.57 16.35 23.68
C VAL A 271 -9.48 15.50 22.80
N ASP A 272 -9.54 15.84 21.50
CA ASP A 272 -10.33 15.07 20.52
C ASP A 272 -9.60 13.76 20.17
N VAL A 273 -10.23 12.61 20.47
CA VAL A 273 -9.68 11.28 20.18
C VAL A 273 -10.35 10.73 18.93
N LEU A 274 -9.60 10.65 17.85
CA LEU A 274 -10.04 10.15 16.55
C LEU A 274 -9.44 8.77 16.25
N THR A 275 -10.11 8.02 15.38
CA THR A 275 -9.62 6.75 14.86
C THR A 275 -9.30 6.87 13.37
N LEU A 276 -8.29 6.13 12.89
CA LEU A 276 -7.91 6.11 11.47
C LEU A 276 -7.52 4.70 11.03
N HIS A 277 -8.42 4.05 10.28
CA HIS A 277 -8.21 2.69 9.75
C HIS A 277 -8.99 2.47 8.45
N GLY A 278 -8.68 1.41 7.73
CA GLY A 278 -9.21 1.14 6.39
C GLY A 278 -10.72 0.82 6.33
N GLN A 279 -11.35 0.46 7.45
CA GLN A 279 -12.78 0.12 7.51
C GLN A 279 -13.69 1.34 7.77
N LEU A 280 -13.11 2.51 8.03
CA LEU A 280 -13.87 3.76 8.19
C LEU A 280 -14.42 4.23 6.84
N SER A 281 -15.56 4.92 6.88
CA SER A 281 -16.08 5.65 5.73
C SER A 281 -15.10 6.74 5.26
N ALA A 282 -15.20 7.16 4.01
CA ALA A 282 -14.35 8.23 3.47
C ALA A 282 -14.47 9.53 4.29
N ALA A 283 -15.68 9.87 4.76
CA ALA A 283 -15.93 11.06 5.57
C ALA A 283 -15.23 11.01 6.94
N GLU A 284 -15.23 9.84 7.58
CA GLU A 284 -14.54 9.65 8.86
C GLU A 284 -13.01 9.71 8.70
N GLN A 285 -12.48 9.13 7.62
CA GLN A 285 -11.06 9.23 7.29
C GLN A 285 -10.66 10.67 6.99
N ASP A 286 -11.45 11.40 6.19
CA ASP A 286 -11.23 12.79 5.85
C ASP A 286 -11.21 13.68 7.12
N ARG A 287 -12.04 13.38 8.12
CA ARG A 287 -12.06 14.09 9.40
C ARG A 287 -10.71 13.99 10.15
N ALA A 288 -10.08 12.82 10.17
CA ALA A 288 -8.76 12.64 10.77
C ALA A 288 -7.64 13.30 9.95
N LEU A 289 -7.82 13.43 8.64
CA LEU A 289 -6.84 13.97 7.69
C LEU A 289 -7.00 15.49 7.44
N THR A 290 -8.05 16.11 7.97
CA THR A 290 -8.29 17.56 7.83
C THR A 290 -7.59 18.31 8.97
N PRO A 291 -6.91 19.44 8.69
CA PRO A 291 -6.36 20.30 9.73
C PRO A 291 -7.43 20.74 10.75
N ALA A 292 -7.09 20.79 12.02
CA ALA A 292 -7.95 21.27 13.08
C ALA A 292 -7.18 22.26 13.99
N SER A 293 -7.89 23.17 14.63
CA SER A 293 -7.30 24.16 15.52
C SER A 293 -6.93 23.62 16.91
N GLY A 294 -7.52 22.47 17.30
CA GLY A 294 -7.30 21.85 18.60
C GLY A 294 -6.30 20.70 18.56
N ARG A 295 -5.78 20.35 19.73
CA ARG A 295 -4.93 19.18 19.95
C ARG A 295 -5.75 17.89 19.79
N ARG A 296 -5.19 16.89 19.11
CA ARG A 296 -5.86 15.62 18.83
C ARG A 296 -4.98 14.43 19.18
N VAL A 297 -5.60 13.32 19.53
CA VAL A 297 -4.98 11.99 19.56
C VAL A 297 -5.62 11.16 18.45
N ILE A 298 -4.81 10.67 17.52
CA ILE A 298 -5.27 9.86 16.40
C ILE A 298 -4.78 8.42 16.60
N LEU A 299 -5.69 7.50 16.91
CA LEU A 299 -5.41 6.07 17.01
C LEU A 299 -5.48 5.45 15.63
N SER A 300 -4.35 4.94 15.12
CA SER A 300 -4.24 4.49 13.74
C SER A 300 -3.68 3.09 13.60
N THR A 301 -4.10 2.40 12.55
CA THR A 301 -3.39 1.23 12.04
C THR A 301 -2.22 1.67 11.16
N SER A 302 -1.58 0.73 10.46
CA SER A 302 -0.51 1.04 9.47
C SER A 302 -0.95 1.96 8.32
N ILE A 303 -2.21 2.36 8.24
CA ILE A 303 -2.70 3.27 7.19
C ILE A 303 -2.01 4.64 7.21
N ALA A 304 -1.59 5.12 8.41
CA ALA A 304 -0.86 6.37 8.58
C ALA A 304 0.67 6.18 8.53
N GLU A 305 1.16 4.97 8.23
CA GLU A 305 2.60 4.65 8.25
C GLU A 305 3.35 5.22 7.05
N SER A 306 2.76 5.18 5.84
CA SER A 306 3.43 5.59 4.59
C SER A 306 2.72 6.75 3.89
N SER A 307 1.75 6.47 3.09
CA SER A 307 1.20 7.37 2.05
C SER A 307 0.28 8.51 2.54
N LEU A 308 -0.15 8.53 3.80
CA LEU A 308 -1.04 9.56 4.34
C LEU A 308 -0.31 10.55 5.24
N THR A 309 -0.65 11.83 5.12
CA THR A 309 -0.18 12.86 6.04
C THR A 309 -1.28 13.25 7.00
N VAL A 310 -1.04 13.07 8.29
CA VAL A 310 -1.94 13.54 9.35
C VAL A 310 -1.45 14.92 9.81
N PRO A 311 -2.23 15.98 9.59
CA PRO A 311 -1.78 17.34 9.90
C PRO A 311 -1.61 17.58 11.42
N GLY A 312 -0.62 18.40 11.78
CA GLY A 312 -0.40 18.84 13.16
C GLY A 312 0.22 17.78 14.09
N VAL A 313 0.61 16.60 13.57
CA VAL A 313 1.30 15.57 14.33
C VAL A 313 2.75 15.98 14.55
N SER A 314 3.16 16.09 15.81
CA SER A 314 4.54 16.27 16.26
C SER A 314 4.97 15.19 17.25
N VAL A 315 4.03 14.31 17.64
CA VAL A 315 4.29 13.23 18.58
C VAL A 315 3.74 11.91 18.05
N VAL A 316 4.54 10.85 18.17
CA VAL A 316 4.15 9.48 17.83
C VAL A 316 4.25 8.58 19.05
N VAL A 317 3.25 7.74 19.29
CA VAL A 317 3.32 6.61 20.22
C VAL A 317 3.18 5.33 19.42
N ASP A 318 4.17 4.44 19.48
CA ASP A 318 4.18 3.22 18.70
C ASP A 318 4.14 1.99 19.59
N ALA A 319 3.05 1.21 19.49
CA ALA A 319 2.92 -0.07 20.19
C ALA A 319 3.91 -1.14 19.72
N GLY A 320 4.67 -0.88 18.63
CA GLY A 320 5.69 -1.79 18.12
C GLY A 320 5.16 -3.07 17.50
N LEU A 321 3.89 -3.10 17.16
CA LEU A 321 3.19 -4.25 16.58
C LEU A 321 2.66 -3.93 15.18
N ALA A 322 2.55 -4.95 14.35
CA ALA A 322 1.95 -4.88 13.02
C ALA A 322 1.01 -6.06 12.80
N ARG A 323 0.06 -5.93 11.87
CA ARG A 323 -0.68 -7.06 11.32
C ARG A 323 -0.16 -7.41 9.95
N GLU A 324 0.12 -8.68 9.75
CA GLU A 324 0.60 -9.21 8.48
C GLU A 324 -0.26 -10.38 8.04
N PRO A 325 -0.59 -10.50 6.75
CA PRO A 325 -1.22 -11.69 6.22
C PRO A 325 -0.21 -12.85 6.31
N ARG A 326 -0.69 -14.00 6.77
CA ARG A 326 0.05 -15.25 6.80
C ARG A 326 -0.80 -16.34 6.20
N PHE A 327 -0.21 -17.09 5.29
CA PHE A 327 -0.82 -18.27 4.69
C PHE A 327 -0.33 -19.52 5.41
N ASP A 328 -1.27 -20.31 5.91
CA ASP A 328 -1.05 -21.65 6.45
C ASP A 328 -1.33 -22.67 5.33
N ALA A 329 -0.28 -23.17 4.69
CA ALA A 329 -0.40 -24.12 3.58
C ALA A 329 -1.05 -25.43 4.03
N GLY A 330 -0.78 -25.90 5.26
CA GLY A 330 -1.36 -27.13 5.78
C GLY A 330 -2.87 -27.08 6.01
N ARG A 331 -3.40 -25.88 6.32
CA ARG A 331 -4.84 -25.63 6.51
C ARG A 331 -5.50 -24.93 5.33
N SER A 332 -4.71 -24.52 4.35
CA SER A 332 -5.18 -23.73 3.20
C SER A 332 -5.94 -22.46 3.61
N LEU A 333 -5.51 -21.79 4.68
CA LEU A 333 -6.17 -20.62 5.23
C LEU A 333 -5.22 -19.43 5.30
N SER A 334 -5.69 -18.28 4.84
CA SER A 334 -5.05 -16.99 5.08
C SER A 334 -5.60 -16.36 6.35
N SER A 335 -4.73 -15.84 7.19
CA SER A 335 -5.10 -15.14 8.43
C SER A 335 -4.24 -13.89 8.61
N LEU A 336 -4.80 -12.89 9.31
CA LEU A 336 -4.03 -11.74 9.76
C LEU A 336 -3.45 -12.04 11.14
N VAL A 337 -2.13 -12.16 11.21
CA VAL A 337 -1.42 -12.39 12.47
C VAL A 337 -0.79 -11.10 12.98
N THR A 338 -0.80 -10.93 14.32
CA THR A 338 -0.08 -9.83 14.95
C THR A 338 1.36 -10.24 15.16
N VAL A 339 2.28 -9.44 14.62
CA VAL A 339 3.73 -9.66 14.67
C VAL A 339 4.43 -8.42 15.22
N PRO A 340 5.66 -8.55 15.71
CA PRO A 340 6.54 -7.42 15.96
C PRO A 340 6.77 -6.60 14.68
N ALA A 341 6.64 -5.28 14.75
CA ALA A 341 6.95 -4.41 13.62
C ALA A 341 8.45 -4.43 13.32
N SER A 342 8.86 -4.42 12.04
CA SER A 342 10.26 -4.34 11.63
C SER A 342 10.90 -2.99 11.98
N LEU A 343 12.24 -2.93 11.97
CA LEU A 343 12.97 -1.67 12.21
C LEU A 343 12.55 -0.58 11.22
N ALA A 344 12.47 -0.90 9.93
CA ALA A 344 12.05 0.03 8.91
C ALA A 344 10.66 0.62 9.18
N ARG A 345 9.70 -0.18 9.67
CA ARG A 345 8.38 0.30 10.07
C ARG A 345 8.44 1.22 11.28
N LEU A 346 9.21 0.84 12.31
CA LEU A 346 9.38 1.68 13.50
C LEU A 346 9.99 3.05 13.14
N GLU A 347 10.93 3.09 12.21
CA GLU A 347 11.55 4.32 11.72
C GLU A 347 10.57 5.17 10.89
N GLN A 348 9.83 4.55 9.98
CA GLN A 348 8.79 5.24 9.21
C GLN A 348 7.74 5.87 10.11
N ARG A 349 7.27 5.14 11.14
CA ARG A 349 6.28 5.64 12.10
C ARG A 349 6.84 6.78 12.93
N ALA A 350 8.05 6.62 13.46
CA ALA A 350 8.73 7.66 14.22
C ALA A 350 8.95 8.94 13.40
N GLY A 351 9.31 8.80 12.11
CA GLY A 351 9.47 9.92 11.18
C GLY A 351 8.19 10.73 10.94
N ARG A 352 7.01 10.21 11.32
CA ARG A 352 5.75 10.96 11.27
C ARG A 352 5.71 12.11 12.27
N ALA A 353 6.43 11.99 13.39
CA ALA A 353 6.53 13.06 14.38
C ALA A 353 7.39 14.24 13.90
N ALA A 354 8.45 13.96 13.16
CA ALA A 354 9.44 14.98 12.73
C ALA A 354 9.24 15.43 11.27
N ARG A 355 8.00 15.43 10.77
CA ARG A 355 7.72 15.70 9.36
C ARG A 355 7.72 17.20 8.99
N THR A 356 7.26 18.06 9.89
CA THR A 356 7.10 19.51 9.65
C THR A 356 7.84 20.36 10.67
N GLY A 357 8.52 19.76 11.61
CA GLY A 357 9.28 20.39 12.69
C GLY A 357 9.84 19.34 13.64
N PRO A 358 10.54 19.74 14.70
CA PRO A 358 11.03 18.81 15.72
C PRO A 358 9.91 17.95 16.28
N GLY A 359 10.19 16.67 16.55
CA GLY A 359 9.19 15.72 16.98
C GLY A 359 9.68 14.75 18.06
N VAL A 360 8.72 14.07 18.70
CA VAL A 360 8.97 13.06 19.73
C VAL A 360 8.32 11.74 19.31
N ALA A 361 9.08 10.63 19.37
CA ALA A 361 8.53 9.30 19.17
C ALA A 361 8.74 8.44 20.42
N VAL A 362 7.65 7.92 20.98
CA VAL A 362 7.64 7.03 22.13
C VAL A 362 7.37 5.61 21.65
N ARG A 363 8.34 4.71 21.82
CA ARG A 363 8.22 3.28 21.53
C ARG A 363 7.80 2.54 22.79
N VAL A 364 6.65 1.86 22.76
CA VAL A 364 6.10 1.10 23.88
C VAL A 364 6.80 -0.27 23.98
N MET A 365 8.12 -0.24 24.14
CA MET A 365 8.98 -1.41 24.22
C MET A 365 10.36 -1.03 24.80
N ASP A 366 11.16 -2.03 25.15
CA ASP A 366 12.55 -1.82 25.54
C ASP A 366 13.46 -1.57 24.30
N SER A 367 14.52 -0.82 24.50
CA SER A 367 15.53 -0.57 23.46
C SER A 367 16.22 -1.87 23.00
N VAL A 368 16.39 -2.84 23.89
CA VAL A 368 16.94 -4.16 23.56
C VAL A 368 16.01 -4.94 22.63
N ASP A 369 14.69 -4.82 22.81
CA ASP A 369 13.71 -5.45 21.93
C ASP A 369 13.75 -4.86 20.52
N VAL A 370 14.02 -3.56 20.39
CA VAL A 370 14.20 -2.91 19.09
C VAL A 370 15.38 -3.53 18.34
N ALA A 371 16.51 -3.74 18.99
CA ALA A 371 17.70 -4.31 18.36
C ALA A 371 17.51 -5.76 17.84
N ARG A 372 16.50 -6.47 18.36
CA ARG A 372 16.15 -7.84 17.95
C ARG A 372 15.14 -7.92 16.80
N ARG A 373 14.62 -6.76 16.36
CA ARG A 373 13.62 -6.72 15.28
C ARG A 373 14.25 -7.03 13.92
N PRO A 374 13.51 -7.67 13.02
CA PRO A 374 13.99 -7.81 11.64
C PRO A 374 14.16 -6.42 11.03
N ALA A 375 15.18 -6.26 10.20
CA ALA A 375 15.45 -4.99 9.52
C ALA A 375 14.26 -4.54 8.68
N GLN A 376 13.68 -5.48 7.90
CA GLN A 376 12.54 -5.26 7.01
C GLN A 376 11.41 -6.26 7.30
N SER A 377 10.20 -5.93 6.88
CA SER A 377 9.10 -6.91 6.83
C SER A 377 9.36 -7.92 5.71
N ALA A 378 8.90 -9.16 5.91
CA ALA A 378 8.97 -10.15 4.85
C ALA A 378 8.12 -9.71 3.64
N PRO A 379 8.59 -9.92 2.39
CA PRO A 379 7.84 -9.56 1.19
C PRO A 379 6.55 -10.36 1.08
N GLY A 380 5.54 -9.78 0.44
CA GLY A 380 4.21 -10.40 0.28
C GLY A 380 4.29 -11.77 -0.40
N ILE A 381 5.20 -11.93 -1.35
CA ILE A 381 5.42 -13.19 -2.06
C ILE A 381 5.86 -14.35 -1.12
N ALA A 382 6.50 -14.04 -0.01
CA ALA A 382 6.95 -15.04 0.97
C ALA A 382 5.90 -15.35 2.06
N THR A 383 4.83 -14.53 2.20
CA THR A 383 3.93 -14.63 3.36
C THR A 383 2.47 -14.85 3.01
N ARG A 384 2.06 -14.53 1.76
CA ARG A 384 0.66 -14.61 1.32
C ARG A 384 0.32 -15.94 0.65
N ASP A 385 -0.97 -16.19 0.49
CA ASP A 385 -1.49 -17.19 -0.45
C ASP A 385 -1.09 -16.79 -1.88
N LEU A 386 -0.43 -17.67 -2.58
CA LEU A 386 0.05 -17.44 -3.95
C LEU A 386 -0.91 -17.94 -5.04
N THR A 387 -2.11 -18.42 -4.69
CA THR A 387 -3.07 -18.99 -5.65
C THR A 387 -3.45 -17.99 -6.74
N ASP A 388 -3.79 -16.73 -6.36
CA ASP A 388 -4.09 -15.68 -7.35
C ASP A 388 -2.84 -15.29 -8.14
N ALA A 389 -1.70 -15.08 -7.47
CA ALA A 389 -0.44 -14.74 -8.11
C ALA A 389 -0.03 -15.77 -9.16
N ARG A 390 -0.11 -17.06 -8.84
CA ARG A 390 0.21 -18.13 -9.78
C ARG A 390 -0.76 -18.20 -10.96
N LEU A 391 -2.05 -17.91 -10.74
CA LEU A 391 -3.01 -17.78 -11.83
C LEU A 391 -2.70 -16.57 -12.74
N GLN A 392 -2.33 -15.43 -12.16
CA GLN A 392 -1.93 -14.25 -12.93
C GLN A 392 -0.69 -14.54 -13.78
N VAL A 393 0.32 -15.22 -13.25
CA VAL A 393 1.51 -15.65 -14.00
C VAL A 393 1.15 -16.65 -15.10
N ALA A 394 0.33 -17.67 -14.80
CA ALA A 394 -0.13 -18.63 -15.79
C ALA A 394 -0.94 -17.99 -16.94
N ALA A 395 -1.73 -16.96 -16.62
CA ALA A 395 -2.51 -16.22 -17.63
C ALA A 395 -1.65 -15.22 -18.40
N TRP A 396 -0.55 -14.74 -17.84
CA TRP A 396 0.42 -13.88 -18.50
C TRP A 396 1.21 -14.64 -19.57
N GLY A 397 1.64 -15.86 -19.26
CA GLY A 397 2.27 -16.79 -20.20
C GLY A 397 3.79 -16.85 -20.13
N THR A 398 4.45 -15.93 -19.44
CA THR A 398 5.90 -16.00 -19.17
C THR A 398 6.13 -16.85 -17.91
N PRO A 399 7.02 -17.86 -17.92
CA PRO A 399 7.38 -18.62 -16.72
C PRO A 399 7.85 -17.72 -15.58
N VAL A 400 7.53 -18.10 -14.35
CA VAL A 400 7.84 -17.26 -13.17
C VAL A 400 9.33 -17.06 -12.96
N GLU A 401 10.16 -18.01 -13.41
CA GLU A 401 11.62 -17.98 -13.35
C GLU A 401 12.23 -16.95 -14.33
N GLU A 402 11.50 -16.62 -15.40
CA GLU A 402 11.90 -15.64 -16.40
C GLU A 402 11.38 -14.23 -16.09
N LEU A 403 10.39 -14.11 -15.19
CA LEU A 403 9.87 -12.83 -14.76
C LEU A 403 10.86 -12.11 -13.83
N ALA A 404 10.99 -10.81 -14.03
CA ALA A 404 11.83 -9.95 -13.19
C ALA A 404 11.19 -9.73 -11.81
N LEU A 405 11.19 -10.76 -10.96
CA LEU A 405 10.79 -10.67 -9.56
C LEU A 405 12.02 -10.39 -8.68
N LEU A 406 11.92 -9.47 -7.72
CA LEU A 406 13.02 -9.16 -6.79
C LEU A 406 13.30 -10.30 -5.80
N ASP A 407 12.27 -11.07 -5.45
CA ASP A 407 12.35 -12.30 -4.67
C ASP A 407 11.51 -13.38 -5.36
N ALA A 408 12.06 -14.58 -5.47
CA ALA A 408 11.34 -15.73 -6.01
C ALA A 408 10.24 -16.21 -5.04
N PRO A 409 9.12 -16.76 -5.54
CA PRO A 409 8.12 -17.38 -4.69
C PRO A 409 8.71 -18.62 -3.98
N PRO A 410 8.35 -18.87 -2.70
CA PRO A 410 8.74 -20.10 -2.03
C PRO A 410 8.16 -21.31 -2.74
N GLU A 411 9.01 -22.31 -3.11
CA GLU A 411 8.66 -23.46 -3.92
C GLU A 411 7.44 -24.20 -3.40
N GLY A 412 7.42 -24.62 -2.12
CA GLY A 412 6.30 -25.37 -1.56
C GLY A 412 4.96 -24.58 -1.55
N THR A 413 4.99 -23.26 -1.33
CA THR A 413 3.77 -22.43 -1.41
C THR A 413 3.31 -22.27 -2.87
N TRP A 414 4.27 -22.18 -3.80
CA TRP A 414 3.99 -22.11 -5.22
C TRP A 414 3.39 -23.41 -5.76
N GLU A 415 3.88 -24.56 -5.32
CA GLU A 415 3.33 -25.89 -5.68
C GLU A 415 1.90 -26.04 -5.16
N VAL A 416 1.65 -25.75 -3.87
CA VAL A 416 0.30 -25.79 -3.29
C VAL A 416 -0.68 -24.89 -4.05
N ALA A 417 -0.24 -23.71 -4.45
CA ALA A 417 -1.05 -22.82 -5.29
C ALA A 417 -1.40 -23.46 -6.65
N GLY A 418 -0.46 -24.19 -7.25
CA GLY A 418 -0.70 -24.92 -8.50
C GLY A 418 -1.68 -26.07 -8.36
N GLU A 419 -1.53 -26.90 -7.33
CA GLU A 419 -2.47 -28.01 -7.05
C GLU A 419 -3.90 -27.47 -6.88
N ARG A 420 -4.06 -26.34 -6.17
CA ARG A 420 -5.36 -25.67 -6.01
C ARG A 420 -5.93 -25.19 -7.34
N LEU A 421 -5.12 -24.54 -8.17
CA LEU A 421 -5.56 -24.04 -9.48
C LEU A 421 -5.91 -25.21 -10.44
N SER A 422 -5.14 -26.29 -10.40
CA SER A 422 -5.44 -27.51 -11.16
C SER A 422 -6.77 -28.12 -10.70
N SER A 423 -7.01 -28.22 -9.40
CA SER A 423 -8.28 -28.71 -8.84
C SER A 423 -9.49 -27.85 -9.21
N LEU A 424 -9.29 -26.56 -9.43
CA LEU A 424 -10.31 -25.63 -9.93
C LEU A 424 -10.51 -25.71 -11.45
N GLY A 425 -9.63 -26.44 -12.17
CA GLY A 425 -9.60 -26.46 -13.63
C GLY A 425 -9.09 -25.15 -14.26
N ALA A 426 -8.37 -24.34 -13.46
CA ALA A 426 -7.89 -23.01 -13.89
C ALA A 426 -6.56 -23.08 -14.65
N ILE A 427 -5.74 -24.09 -14.39
CA ILE A 427 -4.52 -24.41 -15.14
C ILE A 427 -4.57 -25.86 -15.63
N ASP A 428 -3.87 -26.12 -16.71
CA ASP A 428 -3.68 -27.46 -17.27
C ASP A 428 -2.48 -28.20 -16.63
N GLU A 429 -2.16 -29.40 -17.13
CA GLU A 429 -1.04 -30.21 -16.64
C GLU A 429 0.33 -29.55 -16.88
N ALA A 430 0.45 -28.69 -17.88
CA ALA A 430 1.65 -27.90 -18.13
C ALA A 430 1.75 -26.63 -17.27
N GLY A 431 0.74 -26.32 -16.46
CA GLY A 431 0.66 -25.13 -15.64
C GLY A 431 0.18 -23.88 -16.38
N ALA A 432 -0.22 -23.99 -17.65
CA ALA A 432 -0.75 -22.88 -18.44
C ALA A 432 -2.23 -22.62 -18.11
N ALA A 433 -2.65 -21.33 -18.19
CA ALA A 433 -4.02 -20.97 -17.89
C ALA A 433 -5.00 -21.54 -18.94
N THR A 434 -6.02 -22.28 -18.48
CA THR A 434 -7.15 -22.72 -19.28
C THR A 434 -8.05 -21.55 -19.70
N ALA A 435 -9.05 -21.80 -20.55
CA ALA A 435 -10.08 -20.77 -20.84
C ALA A 435 -10.81 -20.31 -19.58
N LEU A 436 -11.08 -21.24 -18.65
CA LEU A 436 -11.63 -20.91 -17.33
C LEU A 436 -10.63 -20.08 -16.52
N GLY A 437 -9.35 -20.49 -16.50
CA GLY A 437 -8.29 -19.77 -15.79
C GLY A 437 -8.16 -18.32 -16.24
N ARG A 438 -8.14 -18.08 -17.54
CA ARG A 438 -8.13 -16.70 -18.09
C ARG A 438 -9.36 -15.90 -17.67
N THR A 439 -10.53 -16.53 -17.64
CA THR A 439 -11.75 -15.89 -17.15
C THR A 439 -11.62 -15.52 -15.67
N LEU A 440 -11.10 -16.45 -14.83
CA LEU A 440 -10.89 -16.20 -13.41
C LEU A 440 -9.86 -15.11 -13.15
N ALA A 441 -8.74 -15.09 -13.88
CA ALA A 441 -7.70 -14.05 -13.77
C ALA A 441 -8.21 -12.63 -14.09
N ALA A 442 -9.22 -12.52 -14.96
CA ALA A 442 -9.85 -11.24 -15.29
C ALA A 442 -10.83 -10.74 -14.20
N LEU A 443 -11.29 -11.60 -13.29
CA LEU A 443 -12.21 -11.23 -12.23
C LEU A 443 -11.44 -10.57 -11.05
N PRO A 444 -12.01 -9.54 -10.40
CA PRO A 444 -11.42 -8.93 -9.21
C PRO A 444 -11.72 -9.74 -7.93
N LEU A 445 -11.53 -11.06 -7.98
CA LEU A 445 -11.88 -12.03 -6.94
C LEU A 445 -10.79 -13.09 -6.84
N ASP A 446 -10.60 -13.62 -5.64
CA ASP A 446 -9.76 -14.81 -5.46
C ASP A 446 -10.27 -15.96 -6.32
N PRO A 447 -9.41 -16.80 -6.93
CA PRO A 447 -9.81 -17.85 -7.88
C PRO A 447 -10.91 -18.77 -7.38
N PRO A 448 -10.94 -19.26 -6.11
CA PRO A 448 -12.05 -20.05 -5.58
C PRO A 448 -13.39 -19.30 -5.58
N LEU A 449 -13.39 -18.02 -5.20
CA LEU A 449 -14.61 -17.19 -5.20
C LEU A 449 -15.06 -16.87 -6.62
N GLY A 450 -14.13 -16.64 -7.53
CA GLY A 450 -14.43 -16.47 -8.96
C GLY A 450 -15.07 -17.72 -9.55
N ARG A 451 -14.55 -18.92 -9.22
CA ARG A 451 -15.11 -20.20 -9.63
C ARG A 451 -16.51 -20.41 -9.08
N ALA A 452 -16.71 -20.08 -7.79
CA ALA A 452 -18.02 -20.14 -7.14
C ALA A 452 -19.04 -19.18 -7.79
N LEU A 453 -18.61 -17.95 -8.13
CA LEU A 453 -19.45 -16.99 -8.84
C LEU A 453 -19.94 -17.53 -10.18
N LEU A 454 -19.02 -18.08 -11.00
CA LEU A 454 -19.36 -18.63 -12.32
C LEU A 454 -20.32 -19.82 -12.20
N ALA A 455 -20.06 -20.75 -11.28
CA ALA A 455 -20.92 -21.92 -11.05
C ALA A 455 -22.33 -21.50 -10.54
N ALA A 456 -22.37 -20.63 -9.52
CA ALA A 456 -23.61 -20.16 -8.95
C ALA A 456 -24.46 -19.33 -9.95
N SER A 457 -23.81 -18.61 -10.85
CA SER A 457 -24.50 -17.80 -11.88
C SER A 457 -25.40 -18.66 -12.78
N GLY A 458 -24.98 -19.90 -13.07
CA GLY A 458 -25.77 -20.86 -13.85
C GLY A 458 -26.96 -21.45 -13.07
N ILE A 459 -26.95 -21.43 -11.73
CA ILE A 459 -27.98 -22.05 -10.88
C ILE A 459 -28.99 -21.03 -10.37
N ILE A 460 -28.53 -19.90 -9.84
CA ILE A 460 -29.36 -18.90 -9.16
C ILE A 460 -29.44 -17.54 -9.88
N GLY A 461 -28.80 -17.44 -11.06
CA GLY A 461 -28.70 -16.22 -11.86
C GLY A 461 -27.54 -15.31 -11.43
N ALA A 462 -26.95 -14.59 -12.39
CA ALA A 462 -25.73 -13.82 -12.22
C ALA A 462 -25.84 -12.72 -11.13
N SER A 463 -26.95 -11.97 -11.09
CA SER A 463 -27.14 -10.90 -10.11
C SER A 463 -27.15 -11.40 -8.66
N LYS A 464 -27.85 -12.53 -8.42
CA LYS A 464 -27.93 -13.12 -7.08
C LYS A 464 -26.60 -13.77 -6.66
N ALA A 465 -25.94 -14.48 -7.58
CA ALA A 465 -24.62 -15.03 -7.35
C ALA A 465 -23.58 -13.96 -7.02
N ALA A 466 -23.58 -12.83 -7.77
CA ALA A 466 -22.68 -11.72 -7.52
C ALA A 466 -22.89 -11.10 -6.13
N ARG A 467 -24.13 -10.96 -5.65
CA ARG A 467 -24.41 -10.46 -4.30
C ARG A 467 -23.84 -11.37 -3.22
N PHE A 468 -24.06 -12.69 -3.31
CA PHE A 468 -23.52 -13.63 -2.35
C PHE A 468 -22.00 -13.65 -2.33
N VAL A 469 -21.37 -13.65 -3.50
CA VAL A 469 -19.92 -13.64 -3.59
C VAL A 469 -19.35 -12.30 -3.07
N ALA A 470 -20.00 -11.17 -3.32
CA ALA A 470 -19.61 -9.90 -2.75
C ALA A 470 -19.64 -9.92 -1.21
N LEU A 471 -20.69 -10.48 -0.60
CA LEU A 471 -20.77 -10.66 0.84
C LEU A 471 -19.66 -11.57 1.40
N LEU A 472 -19.29 -12.62 0.67
CA LEU A 472 -18.20 -13.51 1.05
C LEU A 472 -16.81 -12.90 0.87
N SER A 473 -16.65 -11.97 -0.07
CA SER A 473 -15.39 -11.28 -0.36
C SER A 473 -15.11 -10.09 0.56
N GLU A 474 -16.13 -9.57 1.23
CA GLU A 474 -16.00 -8.48 2.21
C GLU A 474 -15.91 -9.07 3.63
N ASP A 475 -15.16 -8.40 4.50
CA ASP A 475 -15.04 -8.79 5.93
C ASP A 475 -16.31 -8.38 6.71
N VAL A 476 -17.46 -8.88 6.24
CA VAL A 476 -18.77 -8.58 6.82
C VAL A 476 -19.04 -9.57 7.95
N ARG A 477 -19.15 -9.06 9.17
CA ARG A 477 -19.59 -9.88 10.32
C ARG A 477 -21.09 -10.12 10.24
N ALA A 478 -21.49 -11.32 9.85
CA ALA A 478 -22.87 -11.76 9.94
C ALA A 478 -23.19 -12.17 11.39
N PRO A 479 -24.25 -11.68 12.02
CA PRO A 479 -24.77 -12.24 13.28
C PRO A 479 -25.30 -13.67 13.02
N GLY A 480 -24.58 -14.67 13.47
CA GLY A 480 -24.87 -16.07 13.14
C GLY A 480 -24.32 -16.47 11.75
N ALA A 481 -24.72 -17.64 11.26
CA ALA A 481 -24.29 -18.18 9.97
C ALA A 481 -25.23 -17.80 8.80
N ASP A 482 -26.21 -16.93 9.01
CA ASP A 482 -27.21 -16.55 8.00
C ASP A 482 -26.80 -15.30 7.23
N LEU A 483 -26.24 -15.50 6.04
CA LEU A 483 -25.92 -14.41 5.10
C LEU A 483 -27.18 -13.72 4.54
N GLY A 484 -28.33 -14.38 4.50
CA GLY A 484 -29.59 -13.78 4.04
C GLY A 484 -30.09 -12.65 4.97
N GLY A 485 -29.72 -12.68 6.25
CA GLY A 485 -29.97 -11.59 7.19
C GLY A 485 -29.12 -10.36 6.95
N VAL A 486 -27.92 -10.52 6.36
CA VAL A 486 -27.01 -9.41 6.00
C VAL A 486 -27.43 -8.78 4.68
N GLU A 487 -27.94 -9.57 3.72
CA GLU A 487 -28.42 -9.08 2.42
C GLU A 487 -29.60 -8.10 2.54
N ARG A 488 -30.39 -8.23 3.62
CA ARG A 488 -31.58 -7.40 3.87
C ARG A 488 -31.29 -6.09 4.62
N ARG A 489 -30.07 -5.85 5.04
CA ARG A 489 -29.61 -4.60 5.67
C ARG A 489 -28.76 -3.78 4.69
#